data_a9374f9217605e89a08cd45a9fd4c5da
#
_entry.id   a9374f9217605e89a08cd45a9fd4c5da
#
_cell.length_a   1.000
_cell.length_b   1.000
_cell.length_c   1.000
_cell.angle_alpha   90.00
_cell.angle_beta   90.00
_cell.angle_gamma   90.00
#
_symmetry.space_group_name_H-M   'P 1'
#
loop_
_entity.id
_entity.type
_entity.pdbx_description
1 polymer ?
#
loop_
_entity_poly.entity_id
_entity_poly.type
_entity_poly.pdbx_seq_one_letter_code
_entity_poly.pdbx_strand_id
1 'polypeptide(L)'
;FYNEMTIVLEALAGFSLGAESIALFARVGGGIYTKAADVGADLVGKVEAGIPEDDPRNPATIADNVGDNVGDVAGMGADLFGSYVATVLASMVLGNYIIKDMSDATSQQFNDAFNGMGPILLPLFIAGIGIIASIIGTLFIKIKNNDAKEAQVQSSLNTGCLLYTSPSPRDFEA
;
A
#
# COMPACT_ATOMS: atom_id res chain seq x y z
N PHE A 1 -32.10 0.70 -10.47
CA PHE A 1 -31.07 0.24 -9.52
C PHE A 1 -29.76 -0.10 -10.22
N TYR A 2 -29.72 -1.06 -11.18
CA TYR A 2 -28.48 -1.46 -11.86
C TYR A 2 -27.81 -0.32 -12.63
N ASN A 3 -28.57 0.51 -13.34
CA ASN A 3 -28.03 1.66 -14.06
C ASN A 3 -27.43 2.71 -13.12
N GLU A 4 -28.05 2.94 -11.97
CA GLU A 4 -27.53 3.86 -10.96
C GLU A 4 -26.23 3.32 -10.34
N MET A 5 -26.15 2.00 -10.08
CA MET A 5 -24.95 1.38 -9.56
C MET A 5 -23.79 1.44 -10.56
N THR A 6 -24.06 1.28 -11.85
CA THR A 6 -23.04 1.44 -12.90
C THR A 6 -22.45 2.84 -12.89
N ILE A 7 -23.27 3.88 -12.76
CA ILE A 7 -22.81 5.27 -12.68
C ILE A 7 -21.92 5.49 -11.44
N VAL A 8 -22.30 4.90 -10.30
CA VAL A 8 -21.48 4.99 -9.07
C VAL A 8 -20.12 4.32 -9.28
N LEU A 9 -20.08 3.14 -9.90
CA LEU A 9 -18.82 2.43 -10.18
C LEU A 9 -17.96 3.19 -11.20
N GLU A 10 -18.55 3.82 -12.21
CA GLU A 10 -17.84 4.69 -13.15
C GLU A 10 -17.23 5.92 -12.44
N ALA A 11 -17.96 6.54 -11.52
CA ALA A 11 -17.42 7.65 -10.71
C ALA A 11 -16.26 7.19 -9.81
N LEU A 12 -16.36 6.00 -9.21
CA LEU A 12 -15.27 5.40 -8.44
C LEU A 12 -14.07 5.03 -9.32
N ALA A 13 -14.29 4.66 -10.58
CA ALA A 13 -13.20 4.43 -11.54
C ALA A 13 -12.43 5.74 -11.81
N GLY A 14 -13.13 6.86 -11.94
CA GLY A 14 -12.49 8.18 -12.03
C GLY A 14 -11.65 8.53 -10.81
N PHE A 15 -12.14 8.22 -9.60
CA PHE A 15 -11.37 8.37 -8.36
C PHE A 15 -10.11 7.48 -8.35
N SER A 16 -10.23 6.22 -8.75
CA SER A 16 -9.09 5.29 -8.83
C SER A 16 -8.03 5.80 -9.82
N LEU A 17 -8.43 6.29 -11.00
CA LEU A 17 -7.50 6.88 -11.96
C LEU A 17 -6.78 8.11 -11.40
N GLY A 18 -7.48 8.95 -10.65
CA GLY A 18 -6.90 10.09 -9.95
C GLY A 18 -5.88 9.66 -8.89
N ALA A 19 -6.21 8.66 -8.09
CA ALA A 19 -5.32 8.09 -7.07
C ALA A 19 -4.03 7.52 -7.69
N GLU A 20 -4.15 6.74 -8.76
CA GLU A 20 -3.01 6.19 -9.51
C GLU A 20 -2.14 7.29 -10.15
N SER A 21 -2.76 8.33 -10.69
CA SER A 21 -2.02 9.45 -11.27
C SER A 21 -1.18 10.18 -10.23
N ILE A 22 -1.74 10.47 -9.06
CA ILE A 22 -1.02 11.10 -7.95
C ILE A 22 0.07 10.15 -7.43
N ALA A 23 -0.22 8.86 -7.28
CA ALA A 23 0.73 7.85 -6.86
C ALA A 23 1.94 7.79 -7.78
N LEU A 24 1.71 7.81 -9.11
CA LEU A 24 2.78 7.83 -10.10
C LEU A 24 3.69 9.06 -9.93
N PHE A 25 3.14 10.26 -9.80
CA PHE A 25 3.92 11.47 -9.62
C PHE A 25 4.68 11.46 -8.28
N ALA A 26 4.06 11.01 -7.19
CA ALA A 26 4.71 10.89 -5.89
C ALA A 26 5.87 9.88 -5.93
N ARG A 27 5.65 8.73 -6.58
CA ARG A 27 6.68 7.68 -6.73
C ARG A 27 7.86 8.13 -7.58
N VAL A 28 7.60 8.72 -8.74
CA VAL A 28 8.65 9.18 -9.66
C VAL A 28 9.38 10.38 -9.07
N GLY A 29 8.67 11.38 -8.57
CA GLY A 29 9.27 12.58 -7.97
C GLY A 29 10.08 12.26 -6.72
N GLY A 30 9.56 11.40 -5.84
CA GLY A 30 10.25 10.91 -4.65
C GLY A 30 11.53 10.14 -5.01
N GLY A 31 11.44 9.22 -5.98
CA GLY A 31 12.61 8.44 -6.43
C GLY A 31 13.72 9.31 -7.05
N ILE A 32 13.36 10.33 -7.82
CA ILE A 32 14.34 11.30 -8.37
C ILE A 32 15.01 12.06 -7.23
N TYR A 33 14.23 12.54 -6.25
CA TYR A 33 14.76 13.27 -5.10
C TYR A 33 15.71 12.42 -4.27
N THR A 34 15.32 11.17 -3.94
CA THR A 34 16.15 10.23 -3.19
C THR A 34 17.47 9.97 -3.91
N LYS A 35 17.43 9.67 -5.20
CA LYS A 35 18.67 9.40 -5.96
C LYS A 35 19.55 10.63 -6.12
N ALA A 36 19.00 11.81 -6.26
CA ALA A 36 19.79 13.04 -6.32
C ALA A 36 20.46 13.32 -4.96
N ALA A 37 19.79 13.08 -3.85
CA ALA A 37 20.34 13.25 -2.51
C ALA A 37 21.46 12.23 -2.21
N ASP A 38 21.21 10.93 -2.47
CA ASP A 38 22.14 9.83 -2.29
C ASP A 38 23.45 10.05 -3.10
N VAL A 39 23.34 10.25 -4.41
CA VAL A 39 24.50 10.49 -5.28
C VAL A 39 25.22 11.80 -4.87
N GLY A 40 24.49 12.86 -4.49
CA GLY A 40 25.06 14.11 -4.02
C GLY A 40 25.85 13.95 -2.72
N ALA A 41 25.31 13.18 -1.76
CA ALA A 41 25.97 12.87 -0.49
C ALA A 41 27.26 12.07 -0.71
N ASP A 42 27.21 11.08 -1.61
CA ASP A 42 28.35 10.27 -1.97
C ASP A 42 29.46 11.06 -2.67
N LEU A 43 29.12 11.91 -3.61
CA LEU A 43 30.11 12.74 -4.31
C LEU A 43 30.83 13.69 -3.36
N VAL A 44 30.08 14.39 -2.50
CA VAL A 44 30.67 15.32 -1.53
C VAL A 44 31.47 14.57 -0.47
N GLY A 45 30.91 13.50 0.10
CA GLY A 45 31.57 12.75 1.17
C GLY A 45 32.77 11.94 0.69
N LYS A 46 32.54 10.97 -0.19
CA LYS A 46 33.56 10.02 -0.59
C LYS A 46 34.59 10.59 -1.56
N VAL A 47 34.14 11.40 -2.54
CA VAL A 47 35.03 11.86 -3.61
C VAL A 47 35.74 13.15 -3.22
N GLU A 48 35.02 14.17 -2.74
CA GLU A 48 35.64 15.46 -2.42
C GLU A 48 36.28 15.48 -1.04
N ALA A 49 35.58 15.03 0.00
CA ALA A 49 36.05 15.12 1.38
C ALA A 49 36.85 13.89 1.84
N GLY A 50 36.76 12.75 1.13
CA GLY A 50 37.43 11.49 1.48
C GLY A 50 37.00 10.93 2.84
N ILE A 51 35.74 11.17 3.23
CA ILE A 51 35.16 10.71 4.49
C ILE A 51 34.23 9.52 4.24
N PRO A 52 33.97 8.67 5.25
CA PRO A 52 33.03 7.56 5.12
C PRO A 52 31.63 8.01 4.74
N GLU A 53 30.85 7.11 4.17
CA GLU A 53 29.40 7.27 3.98
C GLU A 53 28.72 7.53 5.31
N ASP A 54 27.64 8.29 5.31
CA ASP A 54 26.89 8.70 6.51
C ASP A 54 27.70 9.45 7.59
N ASP A 55 28.87 9.98 7.25
CA ASP A 55 29.65 10.75 8.20
C ASP A 55 28.91 12.04 8.59
N PRO A 56 28.72 12.33 9.88
CA PRO A 56 28.01 13.53 10.35
C PRO A 56 28.67 14.84 9.95
N ARG A 57 29.90 14.82 9.48
CA ARG A 57 30.61 15.99 8.91
C ARG A 57 30.14 16.32 7.50
N ASN A 58 29.48 15.39 6.81
CA ASN A 58 28.92 15.61 5.48
C ASN A 58 27.53 16.24 5.61
N PRO A 59 27.33 17.52 5.25
CA PRO A 59 26.03 18.17 5.37
C PRO A 59 24.96 17.54 4.43
N ALA A 60 25.38 16.82 3.39
CA ALA A 60 24.49 16.17 2.47
C ALA A 60 23.84 14.90 3.05
N THR A 61 24.38 14.31 4.12
CA THR A 61 23.81 13.15 4.82
C THR A 61 22.37 13.41 5.31
N ILE A 62 22.06 14.64 5.73
CA ILE A 62 20.68 15.00 6.12
C ILE A 62 19.75 14.94 4.92
N ALA A 63 20.18 15.44 3.76
CA ALA A 63 19.37 15.42 2.54
C ALA A 63 19.15 13.98 2.05
N ASP A 64 20.12 13.12 2.20
CA ASP A 64 20.05 11.71 1.88
C ASP A 64 19.02 10.98 2.76
N ASN A 65 19.13 11.10 4.07
CA ASN A 65 18.15 10.54 5.01
C ASN A 65 16.72 11.07 4.79
N VAL A 66 16.56 12.35 4.44
CA VAL A 66 15.25 12.92 4.07
C VAL A 66 14.77 12.31 2.75
N GLY A 67 15.68 12.12 1.79
CA GLY A 67 15.39 11.49 0.51
C GLY A 67 14.80 10.09 0.66
N ASP A 68 15.38 9.25 1.50
CA ASP A 68 14.87 7.91 1.81
C ASP A 68 13.42 7.96 2.33
N ASN A 69 13.12 8.89 3.23
CA ASN A 69 11.75 9.05 3.73
C ASN A 69 10.78 9.57 2.65
N VAL A 70 11.23 10.41 1.73
CA VAL A 70 10.39 10.91 0.63
C VAL A 70 10.19 9.86 -0.45
N GLY A 71 11.26 9.20 -0.89
CA GLY A 71 11.22 8.21 -1.97
C GLY A 71 10.71 6.84 -1.52
N ASP A 72 11.36 6.29 -0.51
CA ASP A 72 11.16 4.89 -0.14
C ASP A 72 9.99 4.70 0.82
N VAL A 73 9.61 5.70 1.61
CA VAL A 73 8.44 5.61 2.48
C VAL A 73 7.23 6.29 1.86
N ALA A 74 7.27 7.59 1.63
CA ALA A 74 6.09 8.34 1.14
C ALA A 74 5.75 7.99 -0.31
N GLY A 75 6.76 7.88 -1.20
CA GLY A 75 6.55 7.52 -2.60
C GLY A 75 6.01 6.11 -2.77
N MET A 76 6.56 5.12 -2.04
CA MET A 76 6.04 3.75 -2.05
C MET A 76 4.66 3.65 -1.40
N GLY A 77 4.41 4.38 -0.32
CA GLY A 77 3.09 4.42 0.32
C GLY A 77 2.00 4.94 -0.62
N ALA A 78 2.30 5.96 -1.41
CA ALA A 78 1.38 6.48 -2.43
C ALA A 78 1.06 5.44 -3.52
N ASP A 79 2.07 4.71 -3.99
CA ASP A 79 1.92 3.64 -4.99
C ASP A 79 1.06 2.47 -4.46
N LEU A 80 1.31 2.05 -3.21
CA LEU A 80 0.51 1.02 -2.55
C LEU A 80 -0.94 1.46 -2.36
N PHE A 81 -1.19 2.74 -2.03
CA PHE A 81 -2.54 3.28 -1.90
C PHE A 81 -3.29 3.21 -3.22
N GLY A 82 -2.68 3.62 -4.34
CA GLY A 82 -3.28 3.54 -5.67
C GLY A 82 -3.66 2.10 -6.02
N SER A 83 -2.73 1.17 -5.89
CA SER A 83 -2.96 -0.27 -6.15
C SER A 83 -4.08 -0.86 -5.27
N TYR A 84 -4.14 -0.45 -4.01
CA TYR A 84 -5.18 -0.89 -3.07
C TYR A 84 -6.57 -0.42 -3.52
N VAL A 85 -6.72 0.86 -3.86
CA VAL A 85 -7.96 1.44 -4.37
C VAL A 85 -8.41 0.74 -5.66
N ALA A 86 -7.50 0.55 -6.61
CA ALA A 86 -7.79 -0.11 -7.88
C ALA A 86 -8.28 -1.56 -7.68
N THR A 87 -7.64 -2.30 -6.78
CA THR A 87 -8.00 -3.69 -6.49
C THR A 87 -9.39 -3.81 -5.84
N VAL A 88 -9.70 -2.96 -4.88
CA VAL A 88 -11.01 -2.92 -4.24
C VAL A 88 -12.09 -2.59 -5.27
N LEU A 89 -11.87 -1.55 -6.10
CA LEU A 89 -12.80 -1.18 -7.16
C LEU A 89 -13.01 -2.31 -8.17
N ALA A 90 -11.94 -2.95 -8.64
CA ALA A 90 -12.05 -4.07 -9.58
C ALA A 90 -12.90 -5.21 -9.01
N SER A 91 -12.73 -5.52 -7.73
CA SER A 91 -13.53 -6.52 -7.02
C SER A 91 -15.00 -6.11 -6.89
N MET A 92 -15.29 -4.83 -6.66
CA MET A 92 -16.67 -4.29 -6.63
C MET A 92 -17.34 -4.38 -8.00
N VAL A 93 -16.61 -4.06 -9.07
CA VAL A 93 -17.10 -4.19 -10.45
C VAL A 93 -17.40 -5.65 -10.78
N LEU A 94 -16.53 -6.57 -10.40
CA LEU A 94 -16.76 -8.02 -10.56
C LEU A 94 -18.02 -8.46 -9.80
N GLY A 95 -18.22 -7.98 -8.57
CA GLY A 95 -19.43 -8.23 -7.79
C GLY A 95 -20.70 -7.77 -8.50
N ASN A 96 -20.66 -6.60 -9.14
CA ASN A 96 -21.78 -6.09 -9.94
C ASN A 96 -22.09 -6.96 -11.15
N TYR A 97 -21.06 -7.46 -11.85
CA TYR A 97 -21.24 -8.39 -12.95
C TYR A 97 -21.87 -9.72 -12.52
N ILE A 98 -21.42 -10.29 -11.39
CA ILE A 98 -21.96 -11.54 -10.84
C ILE A 98 -23.45 -11.38 -10.51
N ILE A 99 -23.85 -10.27 -9.86
CA ILE A 99 -25.25 -10.02 -9.52
C ILE A 99 -26.09 -9.92 -10.80
N LYS A 100 -25.60 -9.22 -11.80
CA LYS A 100 -26.30 -9.05 -13.07
C LYS A 100 -26.48 -10.40 -13.78
N ASP A 101 -25.42 -11.20 -13.90
CA ASP A 101 -25.47 -12.50 -14.55
C ASP A 101 -26.42 -13.47 -13.83
N MET A 102 -26.39 -13.51 -12.50
CA MET A 102 -27.29 -14.33 -11.69
C MET A 102 -28.75 -13.87 -11.82
N SER A 103 -29.02 -12.56 -11.87
CA SER A 103 -30.36 -12.01 -12.06
C SER A 103 -30.94 -12.38 -13.43
N ASP A 104 -30.11 -12.30 -14.48
CA ASP A 104 -30.50 -12.64 -15.85
C ASP A 104 -30.74 -14.14 -16.00
N ALA A 105 -29.91 -14.98 -15.38
CA ALA A 105 -30.01 -16.44 -15.48
C ALA A 105 -31.22 -17.03 -14.70
N THR A 106 -31.56 -16.45 -13.54
CA THR A 106 -32.54 -17.05 -12.61
C THR A 106 -33.90 -16.33 -12.62
N SER A 107 -34.00 -15.15 -13.25
CA SER A 107 -35.18 -14.25 -13.18
C SER A 107 -35.61 -13.93 -11.75
N GLN A 108 -34.74 -14.14 -10.76
CA GLN A 108 -34.95 -13.82 -9.36
C GLN A 108 -33.95 -12.75 -8.93
N GLN A 109 -34.48 -11.75 -8.26
CA GLN A 109 -33.62 -10.72 -7.67
C GLN A 109 -32.80 -11.34 -6.52
N PHE A 110 -31.48 -11.17 -6.56
CA PHE A 110 -30.62 -11.59 -5.46
C PHE A 110 -31.01 -10.83 -4.20
N ASN A 111 -31.52 -11.56 -3.21
CA ASN A 111 -32.04 -10.97 -1.98
C ASN A 111 -31.11 -11.36 -0.81
N ASP A 112 -30.26 -10.45 -0.42
CA ASP A 112 -29.39 -10.56 0.75
C ASP A 112 -29.75 -9.50 1.81
N ALA A 113 -29.02 -9.49 2.93
CA ALA A 113 -29.21 -8.51 4.01
C ALA A 113 -29.00 -7.05 3.57
N PHE A 114 -28.41 -6.82 2.38
CA PHE A 114 -28.11 -5.51 1.80
C PHE A 114 -28.91 -5.23 0.52
N ASN A 115 -30.09 -5.80 0.38
CA ASN A 115 -30.96 -5.65 -0.80
C ASN A 115 -30.29 -5.99 -2.13
N GLY A 116 -29.46 -7.03 -2.15
CA GLY A 116 -28.74 -7.49 -3.34
C GLY A 116 -27.38 -6.79 -3.58
N MET A 117 -26.94 -5.93 -2.69
CA MET A 117 -25.65 -5.22 -2.82
C MET A 117 -24.47 -5.94 -2.16
N GLY A 118 -24.69 -7.08 -1.49
CA GLY A 118 -23.66 -7.80 -0.73
C GLY A 118 -22.38 -8.05 -1.51
N PRO A 119 -22.42 -8.64 -2.70
CA PRO A 119 -21.21 -8.90 -3.50
C PRO A 119 -20.43 -7.64 -3.92
N ILE A 120 -21.11 -6.50 -4.07
CA ILE A 120 -20.45 -5.22 -4.41
C ILE A 120 -19.81 -4.60 -3.16
N LEU A 121 -20.45 -4.68 -2.00
CA LEU A 121 -19.97 -4.07 -0.77
C LEU A 121 -18.97 -4.93 -0.02
N LEU A 122 -18.97 -6.25 -0.25
CA LEU A 122 -18.08 -7.19 0.43
C LEU A 122 -16.59 -6.81 0.33
N PRO A 123 -16.03 -6.45 -0.84
CA PRO A 123 -14.63 -6.04 -0.95
C PRO A 123 -14.32 -4.80 -0.09
N LEU A 124 -15.25 -3.85 -0.02
CA LEU A 124 -15.09 -2.64 0.78
C LEU A 124 -15.08 -2.94 2.29
N PHE A 125 -15.94 -3.86 2.77
CA PHE A 125 -15.94 -4.31 4.16
C PHE A 125 -14.65 -5.06 4.51
N ILE A 126 -14.18 -5.96 3.63
CA ILE A 126 -12.92 -6.68 3.83
C ILE A 126 -11.76 -5.69 3.89
N ALA A 127 -11.73 -4.72 2.98
CA ALA A 127 -10.71 -3.66 2.97
C ALA A 127 -10.73 -2.84 4.26
N GLY A 128 -11.90 -2.44 4.74
CA GLY A 128 -12.05 -1.70 6.00
C GLY A 128 -11.57 -2.49 7.22
N ILE A 129 -11.92 -3.76 7.32
CA ILE A 129 -11.43 -4.65 8.38
C ILE A 129 -9.91 -4.82 8.28
N GLY A 130 -9.37 -4.97 7.06
CA GLY A 130 -7.94 -5.06 6.80
C GLY A 130 -7.16 -3.84 7.30
N ILE A 131 -7.70 -2.63 7.10
CA ILE A 131 -7.08 -1.40 7.61
C ILE A 131 -7.04 -1.41 9.14
N ILE A 132 -8.13 -1.79 9.81
CA ILE A 132 -8.18 -1.87 11.26
C ILE A 132 -7.17 -2.91 11.78
N ALA A 133 -7.13 -4.09 11.17
CA ALA A 133 -6.17 -5.14 11.51
C ALA A 133 -4.73 -4.68 11.31
N SER A 134 -4.45 -3.93 10.23
CA SER A 134 -3.13 -3.35 9.97
C SER A 134 -2.71 -2.35 11.04
N ILE A 135 -3.62 -1.46 11.47
CA ILE A 135 -3.35 -0.50 12.56
C ILE A 135 -3.03 -1.26 13.86
N ILE A 136 -3.79 -2.30 14.17
CA ILE A 136 -3.52 -3.14 15.34
C ILE A 136 -2.16 -3.84 15.18
N GLY A 137 -1.86 -4.39 14.00
CA GLY A 137 -0.59 -5.05 13.69
C GLY A 137 0.62 -4.15 13.93
N THR A 138 0.55 -2.86 13.57
CA THR A 138 1.64 -1.91 13.79
C THR A 138 1.97 -1.70 15.28
N LEU A 139 0.99 -1.87 16.17
CA LEU A 139 1.23 -1.75 17.62
C LEU A 139 2.08 -2.89 18.19
N PHE A 140 2.14 -4.03 17.49
CA PHE A 140 2.95 -5.18 17.88
C PHE A 140 4.38 -5.12 17.35
N ILE A 141 4.65 -4.24 16.36
CA ILE A 141 5.99 -4.03 15.82
C ILE A 141 6.76 -3.14 16.81
N LYS A 142 7.57 -3.75 17.68
CA LYS A 142 8.40 -3.03 18.65
C LYS A 142 9.84 -3.50 18.59
N ILE A 143 10.75 -2.56 18.38
CA ILE A 143 12.19 -2.78 18.49
C ILE A 143 12.63 -2.21 19.83
N LYS A 144 13.20 -3.07 20.70
CA LYS A 144 13.57 -2.71 22.06
C LYS A 144 14.92 -2.00 22.19
N ASN A 145 15.81 -2.11 21.21
CA ASN A 145 17.17 -1.60 21.25
C ASN A 145 17.54 -0.86 19.96
N ASN A 146 18.25 0.25 20.08
CA ASN A 146 18.82 0.98 18.94
C ASN A 146 19.94 0.18 18.22
N ASP A 147 20.54 -0.82 18.89
CA ASP A 147 21.55 -1.72 18.33
C ASP A 147 20.95 -3.08 17.90
N ALA A 148 19.68 -3.11 17.53
CA ALA A 148 19.01 -4.34 17.12
C ALA A 148 19.64 -4.87 15.82
N LYS A 149 19.99 -6.17 15.83
CA LYS A 149 20.50 -6.84 14.60
C LYS A 149 19.37 -6.98 13.58
N GLU A 150 19.74 -6.97 12.31
CA GLU A 150 18.83 -7.09 11.16
C GLU A 150 17.81 -8.24 11.33
N ALA A 151 18.27 -9.41 11.78
CA ALA A 151 17.39 -10.56 12.06
C ALA A 151 16.30 -10.28 13.12
N GLN A 152 16.56 -9.41 14.11
CA GLN A 152 15.57 -9.02 15.12
C GLN A 152 14.53 -8.06 14.55
N VAL A 153 14.97 -7.15 13.69
CA VAL A 153 14.07 -6.23 12.96
C VAL A 153 13.14 -7.03 12.06
N GLN A 154 13.71 -7.96 11.27
CA GLN A 154 12.94 -8.82 10.38
C GLN A 154 11.93 -9.69 11.13
N SER A 155 12.32 -10.28 12.27
CA SER A 155 11.41 -11.07 13.11
C SER A 155 10.25 -10.23 13.68
N SER A 156 10.51 -8.98 14.08
CA SER A 156 9.47 -8.07 14.56
C SER A 156 8.50 -7.68 13.45
N LEU A 157 9.00 -7.40 12.25
CA LEU A 157 8.19 -7.12 11.07
C LEU A 157 7.32 -8.32 10.68
N ASN A 158 7.90 -9.52 10.64
CA ASN A 158 7.16 -10.74 10.33
C ASN A 158 6.03 -10.99 11.34
N THR A 159 6.26 -10.73 12.62
CA THR A 159 5.23 -10.85 13.66
C THR A 159 4.07 -9.90 13.41
N GLY A 160 4.34 -8.64 13.04
CA GLY A 160 3.31 -7.66 12.67
C GLY A 160 2.54 -8.10 11.43
N CYS A 161 3.25 -8.58 10.40
CA CYS A 161 2.65 -9.05 9.15
C CYS A 161 1.72 -10.27 9.36
N LEU A 162 2.13 -11.25 10.17
CA LEU A 162 1.34 -12.46 10.43
C LEU A 162 0.02 -12.17 11.16
N LEU A 163 -0.09 -11.03 11.86
CA LEU A 163 -1.33 -10.65 12.55
C LEU A 163 -2.45 -10.22 11.60
N TYR A 164 -2.12 -9.72 10.42
CA TYR A 164 -3.13 -9.26 9.46
C TYR A 164 -3.14 -10.03 8.13
N THR A 165 -2.14 -10.88 7.88
CA THR A 165 -2.12 -11.77 6.72
C THR A 165 -2.50 -13.18 7.13
N SER A 166 -3.37 -13.83 6.35
CA SER A 166 -3.56 -15.27 6.49
C SER A 166 -2.26 -15.99 6.12
N PRO A 167 -1.71 -16.87 6.96
CA PRO A 167 -0.48 -17.58 6.63
C PRO A 167 -0.64 -18.36 5.33
N SER A 168 0.28 -18.14 4.42
CA SER A 168 0.34 -18.89 3.16
C SER A 168 0.87 -20.31 3.42
N PRO A 169 0.52 -21.31 2.62
CA PRO A 169 1.10 -22.64 2.77
C PRO A 169 2.63 -22.68 2.71
N ARG A 170 3.27 -21.68 2.10
CA ARG A 170 4.74 -21.55 2.02
C ARG A 170 5.38 -21.09 3.33
N ASP A 171 4.61 -20.50 4.23
CA ASP A 171 5.13 -20.00 5.51
C ASP A 171 5.36 -21.14 6.51
N PHE A 172 4.91 -22.36 6.18
CA PHE A 172 5.08 -23.58 6.99
C PHE A 172 6.19 -24.51 6.46
N GLU A 173 6.85 -24.15 5.34
CA GLU A 173 7.92 -24.98 4.73
C GLU A 173 9.34 -24.51 5.12
N ALA A 174 9.50 -23.59 6.09
CA ALA A 174 10.79 -23.06 6.54
C ALA A 174 11.31 -23.71 7.81
#